data_79dd6142715583968d3a8f0fa19879a0
#
_entry.id   79dd6142715583968d3a8f0fa19879a0
#
_cell.length_a   1.000
_cell.length_b   1.000
_cell.length_c   1.000
_cell.angle_alpha   90.00
_cell.angle_beta   90.00
_cell.angle_gamma   90.00
#
_symmetry.space_group_name_H-M   'P 1'
#
loop_
_entity.id
_entity.type
_entity.pdbx_description
1 polymer ?
#
loop_
_entity_poly.entity_id
_entity_poly.type
_entity_poly.pdbx_seq_one_letter_code
_entity_poly.pdbx_strand_id
1 'polypeptide(L)'
;LPGFTNDKPYNILSYHNKNNVLTLLLSHTVRKKSFLIKVDYDLVTKKITKSNAVNHLKFEKVLREKERSVLIYKKDNFLTIKLFSGNNQVVVKQLKINKLDKINDYFRDDFIGAVKTDEFIKNGSATRFKLYLDKNELIFTKDTKLFSNTEVIRLNFNNDKILVNQSSYDNNLDEETIDMGSFYSNQKVYQVIIRKEKSFISIFNSETNKKLKTIVLDESLNSYIKNNKFQGILKFLKSSKKPEHIITIAVNNTRNNKIRIRLDYVDINYRYNNNFWFQQQMMREMNRNLMQINLPKGFGPKPLDDTSLFFSISKEKRFFELLIDENCQLLNEDLPSSIYKEVNKTKYWNNLNSSAGTFDSSCFLLNNFRYFFYNKHSKKFIFKSKNL
;
A
#
# COMPACT_ATOMS: atom_id res chain seq x y z
N LEU A 1 5.56 22.58 13.42
CA LEU A 1 4.60 23.57 12.96
C LEU A 1 4.43 24.58 14.09
N PRO A 2 4.90 25.83 13.92
CA PRO A 2 4.68 26.87 14.93
C PRO A 2 3.18 27.08 15.16
N GLY A 3 2.75 27.23 16.40
CA GLY A 3 1.37 27.53 16.76
C GLY A 3 0.40 26.34 16.88
N PHE A 4 0.82 25.11 16.57
CA PHE A 4 0.00 23.94 16.82
C PHE A 4 0.53 23.18 18.04
N THR A 5 0.13 23.63 19.20
CA THR A 5 0.36 22.96 20.48
C THR A 5 -0.91 22.26 20.92
N ASN A 6 -0.79 21.04 21.40
CA ASN A 6 -1.94 20.33 21.97
C ASN A 6 -1.48 19.45 23.13
N ASP A 7 -2.23 19.49 24.21
CA ASP A 7 -1.91 18.72 25.43
C ASP A 7 -2.13 17.21 25.26
N LYS A 8 -2.87 16.82 24.21
CA LYS A 8 -3.14 15.41 23.91
C LYS A 8 -2.52 15.00 22.57
N PRO A 9 -1.88 13.84 22.48
CA PRO A 9 -1.35 13.36 21.22
C PRO A 9 -2.48 13.01 20.26
N TYR A 10 -2.40 13.54 19.05
CA TYR A 10 -3.22 13.10 17.93
C TYR A 10 -2.50 12.02 17.13
N ASN A 11 -3.25 11.06 16.64
CA ASN A 11 -2.74 10.13 15.63
C ASN A 11 -2.79 10.80 14.26
N ILE A 12 -1.69 10.76 13.54
CA ILE A 12 -1.67 11.22 12.14
C ILE A 12 -2.25 10.09 11.29
N LEU A 13 -3.40 10.32 10.67
CA LEU A 13 -4.04 9.37 9.77
C LEU A 13 -3.45 9.44 8.37
N SER A 14 -3.31 10.66 7.87
CA SER A 14 -2.80 10.93 6.53
C SER A 14 -2.34 12.36 6.41
N TYR A 15 -1.59 12.64 5.35
CA TYR A 15 -1.24 13.99 4.94
C TYR A 15 -1.04 14.05 3.44
N HIS A 16 -1.26 15.21 2.86
CA HIS A 16 -0.98 15.50 1.46
C HIS A 16 -0.59 16.97 1.30
N ASN A 17 0.03 17.28 0.16
CA ASN A 17 0.40 18.66 -0.17
C ASN A 17 -0.20 19.02 -1.52
N LYS A 18 -0.95 20.11 -1.55
CA LYS A 18 -1.52 20.69 -2.77
C LYS A 18 -1.39 22.21 -2.72
N ASN A 19 -0.88 22.81 -3.80
CA ASN A 19 -0.75 24.26 -3.94
C ASN A 19 -0.07 24.93 -2.73
N ASN A 20 1.05 24.37 -2.27
CA ASN A 20 1.79 24.82 -1.08
C ASN A 20 1.02 24.73 0.24
N VAL A 21 -0.14 24.08 0.28
CA VAL A 21 -0.86 23.81 1.51
C VAL A 21 -0.63 22.35 1.91
N LEU A 22 0.00 22.18 3.06
CA LEU A 22 0.17 20.88 3.69
C LEU A 22 -1.07 20.60 4.54
N THR A 23 -1.86 19.63 4.13
CA THR A 23 -3.04 19.17 4.87
C THR A 23 -2.70 17.95 5.72
N LEU A 24 -3.06 17.98 6.99
CA LEU A 24 -2.95 16.88 7.93
C LEU A 24 -4.35 16.41 8.32
N LEU A 25 -4.57 15.12 8.26
CA LEU A 25 -5.73 14.48 8.87
C LEU A 25 -5.30 13.82 10.17
N LEU A 26 -5.83 14.33 11.25
CA LEU A 26 -5.51 13.91 12.61
C LEU A 26 -6.73 13.25 13.24
N SER A 27 -6.51 12.18 13.99
CA SER A 27 -7.57 11.58 14.80
C SER A 27 -7.18 11.51 16.27
N HIS A 28 -8.17 11.59 17.10
CA HIS A 28 -7.99 11.33 18.51
C HIS A 28 -9.25 10.68 19.09
N THR A 29 -9.08 9.85 20.08
CA THR A 29 -10.19 9.14 20.73
C THR A 29 -10.36 9.63 22.16
N VAL A 30 -11.57 10.01 22.51
CA VAL A 30 -11.96 10.42 23.88
C VAL A 30 -13.15 9.59 24.29
N ARG A 31 -13.06 8.87 25.41
CA ARG A 31 -14.18 8.08 25.97
C ARG A 31 -14.91 7.24 24.90
N LYS A 32 -14.16 6.46 24.12
CA LYS A 32 -14.66 5.60 23.02
C LYS A 32 -15.22 6.35 21.80
N LYS A 33 -15.20 7.67 21.76
CA LYS A 33 -15.58 8.46 20.58
C LYS A 33 -14.34 8.91 19.85
N SER A 34 -14.30 8.66 18.55
CA SER A 34 -13.21 9.10 17.68
C SER A 34 -13.55 10.40 17.00
N PHE A 35 -12.60 11.32 16.96
CA PHE A 35 -12.71 12.64 16.36
C PHE A 35 -11.69 12.79 15.25
N LEU A 36 -12.13 13.35 14.14
CA LEU A 36 -11.29 13.74 13.01
C LEU A 36 -11.10 15.25 13.01
N ILE A 37 -9.87 15.67 12.82
CA ILE A 37 -9.51 17.09 12.71
C ILE A 37 -8.66 17.22 11.46
N LYS A 38 -9.00 18.20 10.63
CA LYS A 38 -8.18 18.61 9.50
C LYS A 38 -7.36 19.83 9.92
N VAL A 39 -6.08 19.83 9.62
CA VAL A 39 -5.18 20.94 9.83
C VAL A 39 -4.50 21.27 8.51
N ASP A 40 -4.67 22.47 8.02
CA ASP A 40 -4.00 23.01 6.86
C ASP A 40 -2.88 23.94 7.31
N TYR A 41 -1.70 23.74 6.76
CA TYR A 41 -0.55 24.61 6.97
C TYR A 41 -0.09 25.15 5.61
N ASP A 42 -0.24 26.45 5.42
CA ASP A 42 0.26 27.14 4.25
C ASP A 42 1.79 27.28 4.37
N LEU A 43 2.52 26.69 3.43
CA LEU A 43 3.98 26.66 3.43
C LEU A 43 4.61 28.02 3.10
N VAL A 44 3.85 28.92 2.45
CA VAL A 44 4.30 30.26 2.06
C VAL A 44 4.03 31.24 3.19
N THR A 45 2.77 31.40 3.57
CA THR A 45 2.34 32.37 4.59
C THR A 45 2.57 31.92 6.02
N LYS A 46 2.90 30.64 6.23
CA LYS A 46 3.06 29.99 7.54
C LYS A 46 1.79 29.97 8.38
N LYS A 47 0.65 30.28 7.78
CA LYS A 47 -0.65 30.31 8.46
C LYS A 47 -1.16 28.87 8.70
N ILE A 48 -1.73 28.65 9.88
CA ILE A 48 -2.40 27.40 10.24
C ILE A 48 -3.90 27.63 10.30
N THR A 49 -4.63 26.75 9.63
CA THR A 49 -6.10 26.70 9.71
C THR A 49 -6.50 25.32 10.23
N LYS A 50 -7.33 25.28 11.24
CA LYS A 50 -7.82 24.06 11.88
C LYS A 50 -9.32 23.95 11.72
N SER A 51 -9.83 22.80 11.26
CA SER A 51 -11.25 22.52 11.26
C SER A 51 -11.76 22.21 12.68
N ASN A 52 -13.05 22.35 12.88
CA ASN A 52 -13.69 21.80 14.07
C ASN A 52 -13.51 20.28 14.11
N ALA A 53 -13.41 19.73 15.32
CA ALA A 53 -13.36 18.31 15.53
C ALA A 53 -14.73 17.69 15.16
N VAL A 54 -14.73 16.73 14.24
CA VAL A 54 -15.94 16.06 13.80
C VAL A 54 -15.91 14.63 14.31
N ASN A 55 -17.01 14.20 14.96
CA ASN A 55 -17.19 12.78 15.28
C ASN A 55 -17.08 11.95 14.00
N HIS A 56 -16.28 10.92 14.04
CA HIS A 56 -16.21 10.00 12.93
C HIS A 56 -16.32 8.55 13.41
N LEU A 57 -16.87 7.71 12.54
CA LEU A 57 -16.89 6.29 12.72
C LEU A 57 -15.46 5.75 12.61
N LYS A 58 -15.25 4.53 13.11
CA LYS A 58 -14.04 3.78 12.81
C LYS A 58 -13.86 3.71 11.30
N PHE A 59 -12.72 4.17 10.80
CA PHE A 59 -12.40 4.02 9.38
C PHE A 59 -11.79 2.63 9.12
N GLU A 60 -12.14 2.07 7.99
CA GLU A 60 -11.62 0.77 7.57
C GLU A 60 -10.21 0.90 7.00
N LYS A 61 -10.01 1.84 6.06
CA LYS A 61 -8.71 2.10 5.45
C LYS A 61 -8.50 3.59 5.18
N VAL A 62 -7.23 3.96 5.17
CA VAL A 62 -6.76 5.29 4.77
C VAL A 62 -5.83 5.11 3.59
N LEU A 63 -6.12 5.80 2.50
CA LEU A 63 -5.30 5.84 1.31
C LEU A 63 -4.81 7.26 1.08
N ARG A 64 -3.67 7.37 0.43
CA ARG A 64 -3.07 8.65 0.09
C ARG A 64 -2.60 8.66 -1.35
N GLU A 65 -2.84 9.76 -2.00
CA GLU A 65 -2.17 10.19 -3.21
C GLU A 65 -1.41 11.49 -2.96
N LYS A 66 -0.66 11.93 -3.95
CA LYS A 66 0.19 13.12 -3.87
C LYS A 66 -0.54 14.37 -3.33
N GLU A 67 -1.78 14.58 -3.75
CA GLU A 67 -2.54 15.83 -3.50
C GLU A 67 -3.82 15.62 -2.69
N ARG A 68 -4.10 14.41 -2.24
CA ARG A 68 -5.32 14.10 -1.49
C ARG A 68 -5.19 12.89 -0.58
N SER A 69 -6.07 12.84 0.38
CA SER A 69 -6.26 11.69 1.28
C SER A 69 -7.67 11.15 1.14
N VAL A 70 -7.80 9.84 1.21
CA VAL A 70 -9.07 9.14 1.09
C VAL A 70 -9.28 8.30 2.34
N LEU A 71 -10.40 8.53 3.02
CA LEU A 71 -10.83 7.71 4.15
C LEU A 71 -12.02 6.85 3.71
N ILE A 72 -11.94 5.57 4.00
CA ILE A 72 -12.96 4.58 3.66
C ILE A 72 -13.60 4.10 4.95
N TYR A 73 -14.92 4.20 5.01
CA TYR A 73 -15.74 3.75 6.13
C TYR A 73 -16.72 2.71 5.65
N LYS A 74 -16.90 1.67 6.43
CA LYS A 74 -18.01 0.73 6.26
C LYS A 74 -18.90 0.79 7.49
N LYS A 75 -20.17 1.06 7.29
CA LYS A 75 -21.18 0.99 8.35
C LYS A 75 -22.43 0.34 7.78
N ASP A 76 -22.88 -0.71 8.46
CA ASP A 76 -24.04 -1.49 8.04
C ASP A 76 -23.94 -1.90 6.57
N ASN A 77 -24.86 -1.44 5.74
CA ASN A 77 -24.91 -1.71 4.30
C ASN A 77 -24.37 -0.54 3.45
N PHE A 78 -23.56 0.35 4.03
CA PHE A 78 -22.99 1.49 3.30
C PHE A 78 -21.49 1.52 3.35
N LEU A 79 -20.87 1.68 2.18
CA LEU A 79 -19.49 2.10 2.03
C LEU A 79 -19.46 3.60 1.79
N THR A 80 -18.77 4.31 2.66
CA THR A 80 -18.60 5.77 2.54
C THR A 80 -17.15 6.11 2.25
N ILE A 81 -16.93 6.86 1.18
CA ILE A 81 -15.63 7.35 0.74
C ILE A 81 -15.59 8.85 1.02
N LYS A 82 -14.67 9.29 1.87
CA LYS A 82 -14.41 10.71 2.13
C LYS A 82 -13.10 11.13 1.50
N LEU A 83 -13.19 12.05 0.57
CA LEU A 83 -12.06 12.62 -0.16
C LEU A 83 -11.68 13.96 0.46
N PHE A 84 -10.44 14.08 0.88
CA PHE A 84 -9.86 15.31 1.39
C PHE A 84 -8.84 15.81 0.37
N SER A 85 -9.17 16.85 -0.35
CA SER A 85 -8.26 17.63 -1.19
C SER A 85 -8.00 18.99 -0.54
N GLY A 86 -6.90 19.67 -0.90
CA GLY A 86 -6.65 21.03 -0.42
C GLY A 86 -7.87 21.95 -0.63
N ASN A 87 -7.92 23.10 0.04
CA ASN A 87 -8.98 24.10 -0.02
C ASN A 87 -10.29 23.75 0.68
N ASN A 88 -10.23 23.07 1.83
CA ASN A 88 -11.39 22.78 2.69
C ASN A 88 -12.51 21.95 2.07
N GLN A 89 -12.35 21.46 0.85
CA GLN A 89 -13.34 20.60 0.22
C GLN A 89 -13.24 19.17 0.75
N VAL A 90 -14.32 18.73 1.36
CA VAL A 90 -14.50 17.31 1.71
C VAL A 90 -15.64 16.78 0.85
N VAL A 91 -15.30 15.93 -0.09
CA VAL A 91 -16.30 15.25 -0.92
C VAL A 91 -16.66 13.92 -0.24
N VAL A 92 -17.95 13.70 -0.04
CA VAL A 92 -18.45 12.46 0.54
C VAL A 92 -19.24 11.71 -0.52
N LYS A 93 -18.84 10.48 -0.79
CA LYS A 93 -19.54 9.57 -1.70
C LYS A 93 -20.00 8.35 -0.92
N GLN A 94 -21.20 7.85 -1.23
CA GLN A 94 -21.75 6.67 -0.57
C GLN A 94 -22.20 5.64 -1.59
N LEU A 95 -21.92 4.38 -1.28
CA LEU A 95 -22.38 3.21 -2.04
C LEU A 95 -23.17 2.31 -1.10
N LYS A 96 -24.41 1.99 -1.47
CA LYS A 96 -25.18 0.95 -0.77
C LYS A 96 -24.65 -0.42 -1.19
N ILE A 97 -24.29 -1.24 -0.22
CA ILE A 97 -23.73 -2.57 -0.45
C ILE A 97 -24.74 -3.59 0.11
N ASN A 98 -25.11 -4.56 -0.70
CA ASN A 98 -25.92 -5.67 -0.22
C ASN A 98 -25.05 -6.71 0.50
N LYS A 99 -25.64 -7.51 1.40
CA LYS A 99 -24.88 -8.52 2.17
C LYS A 99 -24.16 -9.56 1.30
N LEU A 100 -24.69 -9.82 0.10
CA LEU A 100 -24.15 -10.78 -0.87
C LEU A 100 -23.12 -10.19 -1.83
N ASP A 101 -22.88 -8.87 -1.78
CA ASP A 101 -21.92 -8.26 -2.68
C ASP A 101 -20.49 -8.71 -2.35
N LYS A 102 -19.76 -9.15 -3.35
CA LYS A 102 -18.37 -9.61 -3.24
C LYS A 102 -17.46 -8.59 -2.54
N ILE A 103 -17.77 -7.29 -2.63
CA ILE A 103 -17.04 -6.23 -1.95
C ILE A 103 -17.03 -6.42 -0.42
N ASN A 104 -18.05 -7.08 0.14
CA ASN A 104 -18.10 -7.36 1.58
C ASN A 104 -16.99 -8.31 2.03
N ASP A 105 -16.53 -9.21 1.16
CA ASP A 105 -15.46 -10.16 1.50
C ASP A 105 -14.17 -9.43 1.81
N TYR A 106 -13.89 -8.32 1.12
CA TYR A 106 -12.71 -7.50 1.36
C TYR A 106 -12.67 -6.84 2.75
N PHE A 107 -13.85 -6.56 3.31
CA PHE A 107 -13.96 -5.93 4.64
C PHE A 107 -14.16 -6.95 5.77
N ARG A 108 -14.38 -8.22 5.46
CA ARG A 108 -14.38 -9.31 6.44
C ARG A 108 -12.97 -9.75 6.77
N ASP A 109 -12.07 -9.65 5.81
CA ASP A 109 -10.66 -9.98 5.98
C ASP A 109 -9.93 -8.73 6.49
N ASP A 110 -9.49 -8.74 7.75
CA ASP A 110 -8.73 -7.65 8.37
C ASP A 110 -7.38 -7.39 7.68
N PHE A 111 -7.03 -8.19 6.67
CA PHE A 111 -5.75 -8.19 5.98
C PHE A 111 -5.76 -7.55 4.59
N ILE A 112 -6.63 -6.60 4.31
CA ILE A 112 -6.53 -5.84 3.06
C ILE A 112 -5.21 -5.05 3.07
N GLY A 113 -4.32 -5.37 2.13
CA GLY A 113 -3.10 -4.62 1.89
C GLY A 113 -3.40 -3.34 1.09
N ALA A 114 -3.34 -2.18 1.73
CA ALA A 114 -3.37 -0.92 1.00
C ALA A 114 -2.03 -0.68 0.30
N VAL A 115 -2.06 -0.62 -1.03
CA VAL A 115 -0.86 -0.40 -1.85
C VAL A 115 -0.64 1.10 -2.01
N LYS A 116 0.52 1.58 -1.60
CA LYS A 116 0.90 2.99 -1.75
C LYS A 116 1.51 3.20 -3.13
N THR A 117 0.75 3.82 -4.03
CA THR A 117 1.17 4.09 -5.41
C THR A 117 2.06 5.33 -5.54
N ASP A 118 2.24 6.10 -4.47
CA ASP A 118 3.05 7.32 -4.42
C ASP A 118 4.50 7.11 -3.94
N GLU A 119 4.98 5.86 -3.94
CA GLU A 119 6.34 5.50 -3.55
C GLU A 119 6.86 4.28 -4.33
N PHE A 120 8.17 3.99 -4.23
CA PHE A 120 8.73 2.78 -4.82
C PHE A 120 8.25 1.52 -4.10
N ILE A 121 7.66 0.61 -4.84
CA ILE A 121 7.10 -0.63 -4.32
C ILE A 121 8.13 -1.74 -4.49
N LYS A 122 8.64 -2.26 -3.38
CA LYS A 122 9.62 -3.36 -3.38
C LYS A 122 8.95 -4.72 -3.58
N ASN A 123 8.03 -5.01 -2.68
CA ASN A 123 7.28 -6.24 -2.68
C ASN A 123 5.84 -5.86 -2.91
N GLY A 124 5.23 -6.39 -3.93
CA GLY A 124 3.78 -6.34 -4.05
C GLY A 124 3.18 -6.87 -2.74
N SER A 125 1.97 -6.49 -2.41
CA SER A 125 1.34 -7.04 -1.22
C SER A 125 1.28 -8.57 -1.32
N ALA A 126 1.87 -9.27 -0.35
CA ALA A 126 1.73 -10.73 -0.23
C ALA A 126 0.35 -11.13 0.31
N THR A 127 -0.52 -10.17 0.61
CA THR A 127 -1.91 -10.43 1.00
C THR A 127 -2.73 -10.80 -0.22
N ARG A 128 -3.72 -11.66 -0.02
CA ARG A 128 -4.67 -12.02 -1.08
C ARG A 128 -5.55 -10.84 -1.49
N PHE A 129 -5.91 -10.00 -0.53
CA PHE A 129 -6.74 -8.84 -0.72
C PHE A 129 -5.88 -7.59 -0.77
N LYS A 130 -6.00 -6.81 -1.84
CA LYS A 130 -5.25 -5.57 -2.03
C LYS A 130 -6.19 -4.44 -2.40
N LEU A 131 -5.83 -3.24 -2.01
CA LEU A 131 -6.57 -2.02 -2.28
C LEU A 131 -5.64 -0.98 -2.86
N TYR A 132 -6.03 -0.44 -3.99
CA TYR A 132 -5.31 0.63 -4.69
C TYR A 132 -6.19 1.86 -4.80
N LEU A 133 -5.56 3.00 -4.84
CA LEU A 133 -6.16 4.25 -5.26
C LEU A 133 -5.48 4.68 -6.57
N ASP A 134 -6.26 4.82 -7.62
CA ASP A 134 -5.79 5.28 -8.92
C ASP A 134 -6.74 6.37 -9.42
N LYS A 135 -6.27 7.62 -9.42
CA LYS A 135 -7.08 8.80 -9.75
C LYS A 135 -8.39 8.80 -8.92
N ASN A 136 -9.54 8.65 -9.59
CA ASN A 136 -10.86 8.65 -8.96
C ASN A 136 -11.46 7.24 -8.86
N GLU A 137 -10.61 6.22 -8.73
CA GLU A 137 -11.05 4.85 -8.57
C GLU A 137 -10.41 4.20 -7.34
N LEU A 138 -11.22 3.48 -6.58
CA LEU A 138 -10.75 2.47 -5.64
C LEU A 138 -10.78 1.12 -6.34
N ILE A 139 -9.66 0.43 -6.32
CA ILE A 139 -9.50 -0.84 -6.99
C ILE A 139 -9.17 -1.89 -5.95
N PHE A 140 -10.06 -2.86 -5.81
CA PHE A 140 -9.90 -4.00 -4.94
C PHE A 140 -9.49 -5.20 -5.79
N THR A 141 -8.44 -5.90 -5.39
CA THR A 141 -8.03 -7.16 -6.04
C THR A 141 -8.03 -8.29 -5.03
N LYS A 142 -8.47 -9.48 -5.47
CA LYS A 142 -8.49 -10.71 -4.68
C LYS A 142 -7.88 -11.85 -5.48
N ASP A 143 -6.79 -12.42 -4.97
CA ASP A 143 -6.16 -13.57 -5.60
C ASP A 143 -6.73 -14.86 -5.03
N THR A 144 -7.19 -15.75 -5.90
CA THR A 144 -7.74 -17.06 -5.56
C THR A 144 -6.87 -18.15 -6.19
N LYS A 145 -5.95 -18.70 -5.40
CA LYS A 145 -4.98 -19.70 -5.85
C LYS A 145 -5.63 -20.93 -6.47
N LEU A 146 -6.70 -21.45 -5.85
CA LEU A 146 -7.40 -22.65 -6.30
C LEU A 146 -7.87 -22.56 -7.77
N PHE A 147 -8.27 -21.39 -8.22
CA PHE A 147 -8.77 -21.15 -9.57
C PHE A 147 -7.79 -20.39 -10.45
N SER A 148 -6.55 -20.15 -9.99
CA SER A 148 -5.56 -19.29 -10.69
C SER A 148 -6.14 -17.95 -11.15
N ASN A 149 -7.01 -17.36 -10.34
CA ASN A 149 -7.86 -16.24 -10.69
C ASN A 149 -7.56 -15.01 -9.83
N THR A 150 -7.62 -13.83 -10.44
CA THR A 150 -7.66 -12.54 -9.76
C THR A 150 -9.00 -11.86 -10.03
N GLU A 151 -9.81 -11.71 -9.02
CA GLU A 151 -11.01 -10.87 -9.07
C GLU A 151 -10.62 -9.41 -8.84
N VAL A 152 -11.22 -8.51 -9.61
CA VAL A 152 -11.02 -7.07 -9.51
C VAL A 152 -12.37 -6.37 -9.40
N ILE A 153 -12.53 -5.53 -8.38
CA ILE A 153 -13.68 -4.64 -8.23
C ILE A 153 -13.16 -3.21 -8.31
N ARG A 154 -13.70 -2.44 -9.24
CA ARG A 154 -13.38 -1.02 -9.44
C ARG A 154 -14.57 -0.17 -9.02
N LEU A 155 -14.34 0.77 -8.11
CA LEU A 155 -15.31 1.77 -7.67
C LEU A 155 -14.90 3.12 -8.23
N ASN A 156 -15.54 3.56 -9.30
CA ASN A 156 -15.31 4.87 -9.88
C ASN A 156 -16.24 5.89 -9.21
N PHE A 157 -15.65 6.94 -8.64
CA PHE A 157 -16.36 8.00 -7.90
C PHE A 157 -16.19 9.40 -8.54
N ASN A 158 -15.93 9.45 -9.84
CA ASN A 158 -15.90 10.72 -10.59
C ASN A 158 -17.24 11.43 -10.58
N ASN A 159 -18.31 10.67 -10.77
CA ASN A 159 -19.67 11.16 -10.85
C ASN A 159 -20.33 11.20 -9.46
N ASP A 160 -21.54 11.73 -9.37
CA ASP A 160 -22.30 11.77 -8.13
C ASP A 160 -22.61 10.38 -7.58
N LYS A 161 -22.81 9.42 -8.46
CA LYS A 161 -22.97 8.01 -8.11
C LYS A 161 -21.66 7.25 -8.29
N ILE A 162 -21.38 6.35 -7.36
CA ILE A 162 -20.25 5.42 -7.50
C ILE A 162 -20.64 4.34 -8.51
N LEU A 163 -19.86 4.21 -9.57
CA LEU A 163 -20.00 3.13 -10.55
C LEU A 163 -19.16 1.94 -10.10
N VAL A 164 -19.75 0.75 -10.13
CA VAL A 164 -19.11 -0.51 -9.71
C VAL A 164 -18.88 -1.37 -10.93
N ASN A 165 -17.64 -1.69 -11.24
CA ASN A 165 -17.25 -2.63 -12.28
C ASN A 165 -16.55 -3.83 -11.64
N GLN A 166 -16.94 -5.04 -12.06
CA GLN A 166 -16.32 -6.29 -11.60
C GLN A 166 -15.75 -7.04 -12.78
N SER A 167 -14.58 -7.59 -12.61
CA SER A 167 -13.86 -8.39 -13.61
C SER A 167 -13.18 -9.57 -12.94
N SER A 168 -12.96 -10.62 -13.72
CA SER A 168 -12.26 -11.83 -13.32
C SER A 168 -11.20 -12.15 -14.38
N TYR A 169 -9.98 -12.40 -13.93
CA TYR A 169 -8.85 -12.69 -14.80
C TYR A 169 -8.37 -14.11 -14.55
N ASP A 170 -8.84 -15.02 -15.38
CA ASP A 170 -8.56 -16.44 -15.26
C ASP A 170 -7.44 -16.86 -16.21
N ASN A 171 -6.62 -17.77 -15.74
CA ASN A 171 -5.67 -18.49 -16.58
C ASN A 171 -6.07 -19.96 -16.63
N ASN A 172 -7.19 -20.23 -17.34
CA ASN A 172 -7.75 -21.57 -17.52
C ASN A 172 -6.68 -22.54 -18.05
N LEU A 173 -6.06 -23.25 -17.15
CA LEU A 173 -5.06 -24.27 -17.44
C LEU A 173 -5.27 -25.42 -16.46
N ASP A 174 -5.14 -26.62 -16.95
CA ASP A 174 -5.43 -27.87 -16.21
C ASP A 174 -4.41 -28.18 -15.09
N GLU A 175 -3.29 -27.47 -15.04
CA GLU A 175 -2.22 -27.69 -14.06
C GLU A 175 -2.46 -26.95 -12.74
N GLU A 176 -2.23 -27.63 -11.62
CA GLU A 176 -2.38 -27.06 -10.28
C GLU A 176 -1.42 -25.88 -10.04
N THR A 177 -1.98 -24.80 -9.51
CA THR A 177 -1.21 -23.62 -9.12
C THR A 177 -0.60 -23.80 -7.74
N ILE A 178 0.73 -23.77 -7.66
CA ILE A 178 1.48 -23.85 -6.40
C ILE A 178 1.33 -22.54 -5.64
N ASP A 179 1.50 -21.40 -6.33
CA ASP A 179 1.33 -20.07 -5.73
C ASP A 179 1.02 -19.03 -6.81
N MET A 180 0.41 -17.91 -6.38
CA MET A 180 0.12 -16.80 -7.27
C MET A 180 0.08 -15.47 -6.52
N GLY A 181 0.32 -14.40 -7.28
CA GLY A 181 0.14 -13.03 -6.81
C GLY A 181 -0.26 -12.12 -7.96
N SER A 182 -0.94 -11.03 -7.63
CA SER A 182 -1.28 -10.01 -8.62
C SER A 182 -0.85 -8.61 -8.20
N PHE A 183 -0.79 -7.72 -9.17
CA PHE A 183 -0.55 -6.30 -8.98
C PHE A 183 -1.34 -5.49 -9.99
N TYR A 184 -1.95 -4.40 -9.55
CA TYR A 184 -2.63 -3.45 -10.42
C TYR A 184 -1.78 -2.20 -10.59
N SER A 185 -1.55 -1.79 -11.83
CA SER A 185 -0.88 -0.54 -12.18
C SER A 185 -1.23 -0.10 -13.60
N ASN A 186 -1.44 1.19 -13.81
CA ASN A 186 -1.67 1.78 -15.14
C ASN A 186 -2.75 1.05 -15.95
N GLN A 187 -3.92 0.82 -15.35
CA GLN A 187 -5.04 0.13 -15.98
C GLN A 187 -4.70 -1.29 -16.48
N LYS A 188 -3.68 -1.89 -15.90
CA LYS A 188 -3.29 -3.28 -16.19
C LYS A 188 -3.25 -4.09 -14.92
N VAL A 189 -3.64 -5.36 -15.05
CA VAL A 189 -3.49 -6.37 -14.00
C VAL A 189 -2.37 -7.29 -14.40
N TYR A 190 -1.37 -7.39 -13.54
CA TYR A 190 -0.21 -8.26 -13.67
C TYR A 190 -0.40 -9.43 -12.73
N GLN A 191 -0.44 -10.65 -13.25
CA GLN A 191 -0.52 -11.86 -12.44
C GLN A 191 0.77 -12.66 -12.61
N VAL A 192 1.40 -13.06 -11.52
CA VAL A 192 2.43 -14.10 -11.53
C VAL A 192 1.81 -15.39 -11.04
N ILE A 193 2.02 -16.46 -11.78
CA ILE A 193 1.50 -17.80 -11.47
C ILE A 193 2.67 -18.78 -11.47
N ILE A 194 2.86 -19.43 -10.33
CA ILE A 194 3.87 -20.46 -10.13
C ILE A 194 3.21 -21.83 -10.17
N ARG A 195 3.68 -22.68 -11.04
CA ARG A 195 3.21 -24.06 -11.22
C ARG A 195 4.37 -25.05 -11.18
N LYS A 196 4.06 -26.33 -11.15
CA LYS A 196 5.06 -27.39 -11.12
C LYS A 196 5.95 -27.35 -12.36
N GLU A 197 5.35 -27.30 -13.52
CA GLU A 197 6.06 -27.33 -14.80
C GLU A 197 6.28 -25.93 -15.37
N LYS A 198 5.21 -25.20 -15.63
CA LYS A 198 5.26 -23.93 -16.35
C LYS A 198 4.76 -22.76 -15.51
N SER A 199 5.67 -21.86 -15.17
CA SER A 199 5.36 -20.61 -14.48
C SER A 199 5.37 -19.43 -15.44
N PHE A 200 4.55 -18.41 -15.19
CA PHE A 200 4.43 -17.28 -16.12
C PHE A 200 3.88 -16.02 -15.46
N ILE A 201 4.06 -14.89 -16.14
CA ILE A 201 3.37 -13.63 -15.85
C ILE A 201 2.34 -13.41 -16.94
N SER A 202 1.07 -13.21 -16.56
CA SER A 202 0.00 -12.76 -17.46
C SER A 202 -0.31 -11.30 -17.22
N ILE A 203 -0.44 -10.53 -18.28
CA ILE A 203 -0.77 -9.10 -18.24
C ILE A 203 -2.10 -8.90 -18.95
N PHE A 204 -3.05 -8.27 -18.26
CA PHE A 204 -4.39 -8.00 -18.77
C PHE A 204 -4.65 -6.48 -18.76
N ASN A 205 -5.41 -6.02 -19.74
CA ASN A 205 -6.00 -4.69 -19.71
C ASN A 205 -7.24 -4.72 -18.80
N SER A 206 -7.29 -3.85 -17.79
CA SER A 206 -8.38 -3.86 -16.81
C SER A 206 -9.66 -3.18 -17.27
N GLU A 207 -9.64 -2.47 -18.40
CA GLU A 207 -10.83 -1.85 -18.99
C GLU A 207 -11.53 -2.81 -19.96
N THR A 208 -10.74 -3.46 -20.82
CA THR A 208 -11.26 -4.35 -21.86
C THR A 208 -11.30 -5.81 -21.44
N ASN A 209 -10.73 -6.16 -20.28
CA ASN A 209 -10.57 -7.52 -19.78
C ASN A 209 -9.76 -8.45 -20.72
N LYS A 210 -9.08 -7.89 -21.72
CA LYS A 210 -8.29 -8.68 -22.67
C LYS A 210 -6.91 -8.98 -22.12
N LYS A 211 -6.44 -10.21 -22.34
CA LYS A 211 -5.05 -10.61 -22.11
C LYS A 211 -4.17 -9.92 -23.15
N LEU A 212 -3.20 -9.15 -22.69
CA LEU A 212 -2.26 -8.41 -23.53
C LEU A 212 -1.01 -9.25 -23.82
N LYS A 213 -0.47 -9.94 -22.80
CA LYS A 213 0.80 -10.66 -22.91
C LYS A 213 0.85 -11.78 -21.88
N THR A 214 1.56 -12.85 -22.26
CA THR A 214 2.04 -13.87 -21.35
C THR A 214 3.56 -13.96 -21.49
N ILE A 215 4.27 -13.85 -20.36
CA ILE A 215 5.72 -13.98 -20.28
C ILE A 215 6.01 -15.30 -19.56
N VAL A 216 6.56 -16.26 -20.24
CA VAL A 216 6.92 -17.55 -19.64
C VAL A 216 8.18 -17.36 -18.79
N LEU A 217 8.17 -17.90 -17.58
CA LEU A 217 9.30 -17.83 -16.66
C LEU A 217 10.21 -19.05 -16.86
N ASP A 218 11.08 -18.99 -17.85
CA ASP A 218 12.03 -20.04 -18.21
C ASP A 218 13.43 -19.46 -18.49
N GLU A 219 14.37 -20.29 -18.92
CA GLU A 219 15.75 -19.89 -19.15
C GLU A 219 15.91 -18.82 -20.24
N SER A 220 14.97 -18.71 -21.17
CA SER A 220 15.00 -17.67 -22.21
C SER A 220 14.96 -16.25 -21.64
N LEU A 221 14.43 -16.10 -20.43
CA LEU A 221 14.40 -14.81 -19.73
C LEU A 221 15.75 -14.38 -19.15
N ASN A 222 16.74 -15.25 -19.06
CA ASN A 222 18.00 -14.92 -18.37
C ASN A 222 18.69 -13.68 -18.97
N SER A 223 18.55 -13.42 -20.27
CA SER A 223 19.08 -12.22 -20.94
C SER A 223 18.34 -10.93 -20.56
N TYR A 224 17.08 -11.03 -20.17
CA TYR A 224 16.21 -9.89 -19.80
C TYR A 224 16.22 -9.58 -18.30
N ILE A 225 16.68 -10.55 -17.50
CA ILE A 225 16.68 -10.39 -16.03
C ILE A 225 17.75 -9.39 -15.60
N LYS A 226 17.32 -8.41 -14.83
CA LYS A 226 18.19 -7.38 -14.23
C LYS A 226 18.18 -7.50 -12.70
N ASN A 227 19.22 -6.98 -12.07
CA ASN A 227 19.39 -6.99 -10.60
C ASN A 227 19.27 -8.36 -9.95
N ASN A 228 19.59 -9.41 -10.70
CA ASN A 228 19.47 -10.78 -10.26
C ASN A 228 20.61 -11.17 -9.31
N LYS A 229 20.27 -11.64 -8.12
CA LYS A 229 21.22 -12.29 -7.20
C LYS A 229 21.16 -13.82 -7.23
N PHE A 230 20.26 -14.37 -8.01
CA PHE A 230 20.23 -15.80 -8.28
C PHE A 230 21.12 -16.17 -9.47
N GLN A 231 21.56 -17.40 -9.50
CA GLN A 231 22.22 -17.96 -10.67
C GLN A 231 21.16 -18.43 -11.68
N GLY A 232 20.41 -17.46 -12.25
CA GLY A 232 19.37 -17.70 -13.25
C GLY A 232 17.96 -17.89 -12.69
N ILE A 233 16.97 -17.90 -13.60
CA ILE A 233 15.55 -17.98 -13.30
C ILE A 233 15.14 -19.30 -12.64
N LEU A 234 15.75 -20.42 -13.05
CA LEU A 234 15.38 -21.74 -12.53
C LEU A 234 15.63 -21.84 -11.02
N LYS A 235 16.71 -21.23 -10.53
CA LYS A 235 17.01 -21.22 -9.11
C LYS A 235 16.00 -20.39 -8.31
N PHE A 236 15.55 -19.26 -8.87
CA PHE A 236 14.47 -18.48 -8.32
C PHE A 236 13.18 -19.29 -8.24
N LEU A 237 12.76 -19.92 -9.34
CA LEU A 237 11.54 -20.72 -9.40
C LEU A 237 11.58 -21.91 -8.45
N LYS A 238 12.73 -22.61 -8.36
CA LYS A 238 12.90 -23.69 -7.37
C LYS A 238 12.68 -23.20 -5.96
N SER A 239 13.17 -22.02 -5.64
CA SER A 239 12.99 -21.41 -4.32
C SER A 239 11.55 -20.92 -4.09
N SER A 240 10.92 -20.30 -5.10
CA SER A 240 9.55 -19.78 -4.97
C SER A 240 8.48 -20.89 -4.83
N LYS A 241 8.78 -22.12 -5.29
CA LYS A 241 7.88 -23.29 -5.16
C LYS A 241 7.84 -23.90 -3.76
N LYS A 242 8.69 -23.46 -2.85
CA LYS A 242 8.72 -24.00 -1.49
C LYS A 242 7.47 -23.59 -0.71
N PRO A 243 6.89 -24.49 0.11
CA PRO A 243 5.64 -24.21 0.85
C PRO A 243 5.74 -23.03 1.81
N GLU A 244 6.94 -22.74 2.32
CA GLU A 244 7.20 -21.60 3.21
C GLU A 244 7.30 -20.27 2.50
N HIS A 245 7.29 -20.24 1.17
CA HIS A 245 7.42 -19.00 0.40
C HIS A 245 6.09 -18.56 -0.20
N ILE A 246 5.89 -17.25 -0.28
CA ILE A 246 4.78 -16.62 -1.00
C ILE A 246 5.38 -15.75 -2.10
N ILE A 247 4.99 -16.01 -3.35
CA ILE A 247 5.39 -15.18 -4.48
C ILE A 247 4.76 -13.79 -4.41
N THR A 248 5.54 -12.78 -4.78
CA THR A 248 5.05 -11.40 -4.89
C THR A 248 5.45 -10.78 -6.22
N ILE A 249 4.60 -9.93 -6.73
CA ILE A 249 4.84 -9.11 -7.91
C ILE A 249 4.62 -7.65 -7.57
N ALA A 250 5.53 -6.79 -8.00
CA ALA A 250 5.42 -5.34 -7.87
C ALA A 250 5.75 -4.68 -9.21
N VAL A 251 5.05 -3.60 -9.50
CA VAL A 251 5.21 -2.84 -10.74
C VAL A 251 5.54 -1.40 -10.41
N ASN A 252 6.63 -0.89 -10.98
CA ASN A 252 7.08 0.48 -10.79
C ASN A 252 7.28 1.16 -12.15
N ASN A 253 6.74 2.37 -12.29
CA ASN A 253 6.95 3.17 -13.47
C ASN A 253 8.35 3.79 -13.46
N THR A 254 8.96 3.89 -14.64
CA THR A 254 10.24 4.55 -14.83
C THR A 254 10.04 5.94 -15.42
N ARG A 255 11.09 6.76 -15.38
CA ARG A 255 11.05 8.13 -15.95
C ARG A 255 10.88 8.15 -17.46
N ASN A 256 11.21 7.04 -18.14
CA ASN A 256 11.15 6.92 -19.60
C ASN A 256 9.88 6.19 -20.07
N ASN A 257 8.80 6.24 -19.28
CA ASN A 257 7.53 5.56 -19.54
C ASN A 257 7.63 4.02 -19.69
N LYS A 258 8.77 3.43 -19.33
CA LYS A 258 8.92 1.98 -19.28
C LYS A 258 8.42 1.45 -17.94
N ILE A 259 8.13 0.17 -17.90
CA ILE A 259 7.54 -0.50 -16.73
C ILE A 259 8.55 -1.51 -16.19
N ARG A 260 8.89 -1.36 -14.92
CA ARG A 260 9.76 -2.26 -14.19
C ARG A 260 8.91 -3.24 -13.38
N ILE A 261 8.95 -4.50 -13.74
CA ILE A 261 8.30 -5.59 -13.02
C ILE A 261 9.33 -6.23 -12.10
N ARG A 262 9.02 -6.30 -10.83
CA ARG A 262 9.83 -6.97 -9.83
C ARG A 262 9.11 -8.21 -9.31
N LEU A 263 9.76 -9.35 -9.41
CA LEU A 263 9.32 -10.59 -8.79
C LEU A 263 10.20 -10.89 -7.58
N ASP A 264 9.56 -11.23 -6.48
CA ASP A 264 10.19 -11.58 -5.21
C ASP A 264 9.40 -12.72 -4.56
N TYR A 265 9.91 -13.31 -3.51
CA TYR A 265 9.13 -14.17 -2.63
C TYR A 265 9.45 -13.88 -1.18
N VAL A 266 8.47 -14.08 -0.31
CA VAL A 266 8.55 -13.84 1.12
C VAL A 266 8.42 -15.14 1.89
N ASP A 267 9.22 -15.27 2.95
CA ASP A 267 9.25 -16.46 3.79
C ASP A 267 8.13 -16.41 4.84
N ILE A 268 7.25 -17.43 4.83
CA ILE A 268 6.13 -17.53 5.77
C ILE A 268 6.65 -17.84 7.19
N ASN A 269 7.73 -18.61 7.33
CA ASN A 269 8.29 -18.96 8.62
C ASN A 269 8.74 -17.71 9.40
N TYR A 270 9.07 -16.66 8.66
CA TYR A 270 9.31 -15.36 9.25
C TYR A 270 8.06 -14.75 9.90
N ARG A 271 6.84 -15.11 9.43
CA ARG A 271 5.57 -14.77 10.08
C ARG A 271 5.39 -15.50 11.42
N TYR A 272 5.75 -16.76 11.50
CA TYR A 272 5.53 -17.59 12.69
C TYR A 272 6.50 -17.26 13.83
N ASN A 273 7.76 -17.02 13.54
CA ASN A 273 8.75 -16.64 14.55
C ASN A 273 8.55 -15.21 15.05
N ASN A 274 7.81 -14.37 14.33
CA ASN A 274 7.38 -13.05 14.75
C ASN A 274 5.89 -12.98 15.13
N ASN A 275 5.29 -14.06 15.61
CA ASN A 275 3.91 -14.05 16.15
C ASN A 275 3.70 -12.90 17.16
N PHE A 276 4.73 -12.52 17.90
CA PHE A 276 4.72 -11.37 18.78
C PHE A 276 4.51 -10.04 18.01
N TRP A 277 5.16 -9.87 16.87
CA TRP A 277 4.99 -8.69 16.01
C TRP A 277 3.65 -8.69 15.28
N PHE A 278 3.21 -9.83 14.80
CA PHE A 278 1.92 -10.01 14.16
C PHE A 278 0.77 -9.84 15.15
N GLN A 279 0.87 -10.45 16.35
CA GLN A 279 -0.06 -10.22 17.44
C GLN A 279 -0.02 -8.77 17.93
N GLN A 280 1.14 -8.13 18.01
CA GLN A 280 1.22 -6.71 18.32
C GLN A 280 0.57 -5.84 17.25
N GLN A 281 0.64 -6.19 15.98
CA GLN A 281 -0.03 -5.41 14.94
C GLN A 281 -1.52 -5.72 14.87
N MET A 282 -1.93 -6.96 15.01
CA MET A 282 -3.34 -7.30 15.23
C MET A 282 -3.87 -6.63 16.49
N MET A 283 -3.14 -6.67 17.60
CA MET A 283 -3.48 -5.92 18.79
C MET A 283 -3.42 -4.41 18.57
N ARG A 284 -2.56 -3.89 17.71
CA ARG A 284 -2.52 -2.45 17.38
C ARG A 284 -3.68 -2.01 16.49
N GLU A 285 -4.06 -2.81 15.50
CA GLU A 285 -5.28 -2.56 14.74
C GLU A 285 -6.54 -2.79 15.59
N MET A 286 -6.55 -3.80 16.43
CA MET A 286 -7.60 -4.00 17.44
C MET A 286 -7.51 -2.94 18.56
N ASN A 287 -6.33 -2.56 19.00
CA ASN A 287 -6.10 -1.59 20.08
C ASN A 287 -6.08 -0.13 19.63
N ARG A 288 -5.96 0.18 18.34
CA ARG A 288 -6.49 1.47 17.83
C ARG A 288 -7.96 1.66 18.22
N ASN A 289 -8.63 0.57 18.53
CA ASN A 289 -10.04 0.56 18.92
C ASN A 289 -10.30 0.40 20.42
N LEU A 290 -9.37 -0.12 21.19
CA LEU A 290 -9.59 -0.50 22.58
C LEU A 290 -8.66 0.19 23.59
N MET A 291 -7.58 0.86 23.18
CA MET A 291 -6.62 1.38 24.16
C MET A 291 -6.74 2.84 24.52
N GLN A 292 -7.38 3.05 25.60
CA GLN A 292 -6.86 3.82 26.73
C GLN A 292 -6.64 2.87 27.93
N ILE A 293 -5.83 1.85 27.80
CA ILE A 293 -5.40 1.04 28.96
C ILE A 293 -3.87 1.13 29.05
N ASN A 294 -3.42 1.53 30.24
CA ASN A 294 -2.04 1.75 30.65
C ASN A 294 -1.09 0.66 30.21
N LEU A 295 -0.30 0.89 29.17
CA LEU A 295 0.88 0.09 28.87
C LEU A 295 2.11 0.68 29.57
N PRO A 296 3.04 -0.16 30.04
CA PRO A 296 4.24 0.30 30.72
C PRO A 296 5.05 1.27 29.84
N LYS A 297 5.63 2.29 30.46
CA LYS A 297 6.53 3.26 29.82
C LYS A 297 7.69 2.52 29.12
N GLY A 298 7.73 2.59 27.78
CA GLY A 298 8.81 1.99 26.97
C GLY A 298 8.34 1.22 25.73
N PHE A 299 7.09 0.80 25.67
CA PHE A 299 6.52 0.09 24.54
C PHE A 299 5.58 0.97 23.72
N GLY A 300 6.08 2.10 23.23
CA GLY A 300 5.35 2.90 22.25
C GLY A 300 5.22 2.13 20.93
N PRO A 301 4.03 2.12 20.29
CA PRO A 301 3.87 1.48 19.00
C PRO A 301 4.78 2.16 17.98
N LYS A 302 5.72 1.40 17.40
CA LYS A 302 6.41 1.84 16.18
C LYS A 302 5.35 1.86 15.08
N PRO A 303 5.19 2.94 14.32
CA PRO A 303 4.26 2.96 13.21
C PRO A 303 4.83 2.08 12.11
N LEU A 304 4.27 0.91 11.96
CA LEU A 304 4.46 0.04 10.82
C LEU A 304 3.32 0.36 9.83
N ASP A 305 3.44 1.50 9.18
CA ASP A 305 2.47 1.97 8.20
C ASP A 305 2.61 1.25 6.86
N ASP A 306 3.48 0.24 6.79
CA ASP A 306 3.87 -0.38 5.55
C ASP A 306 3.75 -1.90 5.62
N THR A 307 2.75 -2.45 4.95
CA THR A 307 2.67 -3.89 4.72
C THR A 307 3.93 -4.42 4.03
N SER A 308 4.67 -3.58 3.29
CA SER A 308 5.97 -3.92 2.73
C SER A 308 7.05 -4.11 3.80
N LEU A 309 6.94 -3.47 4.97
CA LEU A 309 7.87 -3.68 6.09
C LEU A 309 7.75 -5.08 6.69
N PHE A 310 6.58 -5.71 6.65
CA PHE A 310 6.43 -7.10 7.09
C PHE A 310 7.26 -8.07 6.28
N PHE A 311 7.46 -7.75 5.01
CA PHE A 311 8.07 -8.62 4.03
C PHE A 311 9.49 -8.19 3.64
N SER A 312 9.95 -7.02 4.09
CA SER A 312 11.27 -6.49 3.71
C SER A 312 12.43 -7.00 4.56
N ILE A 313 12.17 -7.86 5.54
CA ILE A 313 13.19 -8.27 6.51
C ILE A 313 13.99 -9.50 6.05
N SER A 314 13.81 -10.00 4.85
CA SER A 314 14.76 -10.98 4.34
C SER A 314 16.12 -10.28 4.15
N LYS A 315 17.12 -10.72 4.90
CA LYS A 315 18.50 -10.22 4.82
C LYS A 315 19.11 -10.40 3.43
N GLU A 316 18.50 -11.21 2.59
CA GLU A 316 18.95 -11.53 1.25
C GLU A 316 18.04 -10.92 0.21
N LYS A 317 18.62 -10.35 -0.81
CA LYS A 317 17.89 -9.89 -1.99
C LYS A 317 17.48 -11.11 -2.81
N ARG A 318 16.23 -11.50 -2.74
CA ARG A 318 15.67 -12.71 -3.36
C ARG A 318 14.79 -12.37 -4.56
N PHE A 319 15.10 -11.30 -5.26
CA PHE A 319 14.29 -10.80 -6.36
C PHE A 319 15.06 -10.71 -7.67
N PHE A 320 14.30 -10.65 -8.74
CA PHE A 320 14.80 -10.19 -10.03
C PHE A 320 13.83 -9.18 -10.64
N GLU A 321 14.29 -8.49 -11.66
CA GLU A 321 13.54 -7.44 -12.32
C GLU A 321 13.58 -7.61 -13.83
N LEU A 322 12.42 -7.34 -14.43
CA LEU A 322 12.21 -7.30 -15.88
C LEU A 322 11.82 -5.88 -16.28
N LEU A 323 12.25 -5.48 -17.45
CA LEU A 323 11.83 -4.23 -18.07
C LEU A 323 10.91 -4.54 -19.26
N ILE A 324 9.76 -3.86 -19.32
CA ILE A 324 8.85 -3.91 -20.46
C ILE A 324 8.49 -2.51 -20.94
N ASP A 325 8.10 -2.42 -22.20
CA ASP A 325 7.51 -1.20 -22.76
C ASP A 325 6.01 -1.07 -22.46
N GLU A 326 5.37 -0.02 -22.97
CA GLU A 326 3.94 0.21 -22.83
C GLU A 326 3.08 -0.87 -23.51
N ASN A 327 3.61 -1.54 -24.54
CA ASN A 327 3.00 -2.66 -25.28
C ASN A 327 3.28 -4.02 -24.63
N CYS A 328 3.85 -4.02 -23.43
CA CYS A 328 4.20 -5.22 -22.65
C CYS A 328 5.26 -6.11 -23.33
N GLN A 329 6.12 -5.57 -24.22
CA GLN A 329 7.22 -6.28 -24.79
C GLN A 329 8.44 -6.21 -23.88
N LEU A 330 9.15 -7.34 -23.72
CA LEU A 330 10.38 -7.40 -22.93
C LEU A 330 11.50 -6.59 -23.59
N LEU A 331 12.21 -5.82 -22.77
CA LEU A 331 13.34 -5.00 -23.20
C LEU A 331 14.63 -5.50 -22.56
N ASN A 332 15.65 -5.72 -23.38
CA ASN A 332 16.99 -6.09 -22.91
C ASN A 332 17.89 -4.84 -22.82
N GLU A 333 17.50 -3.93 -21.95
CA GLU A 333 18.21 -2.68 -21.69
C GLU A 333 18.54 -2.57 -20.21
N ASP A 334 19.41 -1.62 -19.85
CA ASP A 334 19.66 -1.28 -18.46
C ASP A 334 18.40 -0.70 -17.81
N LEU A 335 18.20 -1.01 -16.53
CA LEU A 335 17.05 -0.52 -15.79
C LEU A 335 17.10 1.00 -15.64
N PRO A 336 16.19 1.73 -16.26
CA PRO A 336 16.10 3.17 -16.05
C PRO A 336 15.66 3.48 -14.62
N SER A 337 15.97 4.69 -14.17
CA SER A 337 15.56 5.15 -12.85
C SER A 337 14.03 5.14 -12.73
N SER A 338 13.54 4.52 -11.66
CA SER A 338 12.11 4.60 -11.30
C SER A 338 11.72 6.03 -10.97
N ILE A 339 10.43 6.37 -11.17
CA ILE A 339 9.89 7.68 -10.78
C ILE A 339 10.16 7.95 -9.30
N TYR A 340 9.97 6.92 -8.47
CA TYR A 340 10.28 6.99 -7.05
C TYR A 340 11.57 6.23 -6.76
N LYS A 341 12.42 6.78 -5.92
CA LYS A 341 13.68 6.14 -5.53
C LYS A 341 13.42 4.97 -4.57
N GLU A 342 14.13 3.87 -4.79
CA GLU A 342 14.15 2.77 -3.84
C GLU A 342 14.89 3.18 -2.56
N VAL A 343 14.23 3.10 -1.39
CA VAL A 343 14.79 3.52 -0.11
C VAL A 343 14.67 2.41 0.92
N ASN A 344 15.73 2.24 1.72
CA ASN A 344 15.66 1.37 2.89
C ASN A 344 14.98 2.11 4.06
N LYS A 345 13.65 2.02 4.10
CA LYS A 345 12.82 2.68 5.12
C LYS A 345 13.23 2.29 6.54
N THR A 346 13.51 1.02 6.78
CA THR A 346 13.91 0.53 8.11
C THR A 346 15.16 1.24 8.64
N LYS A 347 16.15 1.45 7.77
CA LYS A 347 17.36 2.20 8.15
C LYS A 347 17.03 3.64 8.54
N TYR A 348 16.16 4.30 7.77
CA TYR A 348 15.72 5.67 8.09
C TYR A 348 14.94 5.74 9.40
N TRP A 349 14.00 4.81 9.59
CA TRP A 349 13.19 4.75 10.81
C TRP A 349 14.01 4.48 12.06
N ASN A 350 14.95 3.55 12.01
CA ASN A 350 15.83 3.26 13.16
C ASN A 350 16.65 4.49 13.58
N ASN A 351 17.10 5.30 12.62
CA ASN A 351 17.81 6.53 12.90
C ASN A 351 16.92 7.64 13.49
N LEU A 352 15.62 7.62 13.19
CA LEU A 352 14.66 8.60 13.71
C LEU A 352 14.10 8.22 15.08
N ASN A 353 13.97 6.93 15.35
CA ASN A 353 13.44 6.40 16.61
C ASN A 353 14.35 6.56 17.83
N SER A 354 15.55 7.10 17.66
CA SER A 354 16.45 7.40 18.78
C SER A 354 15.94 8.52 19.71
N SER A 355 14.96 9.31 19.26
CA SER A 355 14.27 10.30 20.08
C SER A 355 12.98 9.70 20.65
N ALA A 356 13.00 9.34 21.92
CA ALA A 356 11.88 8.71 22.63
C ALA A 356 10.56 9.50 22.50
N GLY A 357 9.51 8.82 22.08
CA GLY A 357 8.13 9.33 22.17
C GLY A 357 7.56 9.97 20.91
N THR A 358 7.97 9.56 19.75
CA THR A 358 7.43 10.06 18.46
C THR A 358 6.34 9.17 17.88
N PHE A 359 5.24 9.79 17.44
CA PHE A 359 4.26 9.21 16.53
C PHE A 359 4.52 9.82 15.16
N ASP A 360 4.59 9.00 14.12
CA ASP A 360 5.13 9.42 12.86
C ASP A 360 4.31 8.93 11.65
N SER A 361 4.39 9.70 10.61
CA SER A 361 4.02 9.33 9.26
C SER A 361 5.14 9.74 8.32
N SER A 362 5.45 8.95 7.33
CA SER A 362 6.50 9.22 6.38
C SER A 362 6.06 9.05 4.94
N CYS A 363 6.77 9.73 4.05
CA CYS A 363 6.56 9.61 2.62
C CYS A 363 7.89 9.81 1.90
N PHE A 364 8.10 9.01 0.87
CA PHE A 364 9.26 9.07 0.01
C PHE A 364 8.81 9.60 -1.36
N LEU A 365 9.06 10.88 -1.62
CA LEU A 365 8.71 11.53 -2.88
C LEU A 365 9.96 11.79 -3.69
N LEU A 366 10.06 11.22 -4.88
CA LEU A 366 11.19 11.41 -5.79
C LEU A 366 12.53 11.19 -5.07
N ASN A 367 13.29 12.25 -4.89
CA ASN A 367 14.59 12.23 -4.18
C ASN A 367 14.50 12.73 -2.74
N ASN A 368 13.31 12.96 -2.22
CA ASN A 368 13.12 13.51 -0.89
C ASN A 368 12.39 12.52 0.02
N PHE A 369 12.94 12.32 1.19
CA PHE A 369 12.26 11.69 2.30
C PHE A 369 11.60 12.76 3.14
N ARG A 370 10.30 12.75 3.24
CA ARG A 370 9.52 13.66 4.10
C ARG A 370 8.93 12.88 5.23
N TYR A 371 9.07 13.37 6.46
CA TYR A 371 8.50 12.72 7.61
C TYR A 371 7.87 13.72 8.57
N PHE A 372 6.89 13.22 9.25
CA PHE A 372 6.03 13.92 10.16
C PHE A 372 6.02 13.20 11.49
N PHE A 373 6.15 13.89 12.58
CA PHE A 373 6.01 13.28 13.88
C PHE A 373 5.53 14.27 14.93
N TYR A 374 4.89 13.74 15.97
CA TYR A 374 4.55 14.50 17.16
C TYR A 374 5.65 14.28 18.21
N ASN A 375 6.32 15.35 18.60
CA ASN A 375 7.29 15.33 19.69
C ASN A 375 6.57 15.54 21.02
N LYS A 376 6.55 14.53 21.87
CA LYS A 376 5.85 14.56 23.17
C LYS A 376 6.48 15.56 24.17
N HIS A 377 7.79 15.77 24.11
CA HIS A 377 8.47 16.69 25.02
C HIS A 377 8.16 18.14 24.69
N SER A 378 8.27 18.52 23.42
CA SER A 378 7.94 19.87 22.96
C SER A 378 6.46 20.08 22.70
N LYS A 379 5.63 19.02 22.76
CA LYS A 379 4.19 19.04 22.42
C LYS A 379 3.89 19.65 21.05
N LYS A 380 4.80 19.45 20.08
CA LYS A 380 4.73 20.04 18.73
C LYS A 380 4.74 18.97 17.66
N PHE A 381 4.02 19.22 16.57
CA PHE A 381 4.21 18.48 15.33
C PHE A 381 5.44 19.01 14.62
N ILE A 382 6.31 18.10 14.23
CA ILE A 382 7.54 18.40 13.52
C ILE A 382 7.45 17.81 12.12
N PHE A 383 7.70 18.65 11.12
CA PHE A 383 7.86 18.25 9.73
C PHE A 383 9.31 18.42 9.34
N LYS A 384 9.90 17.39 8.77
CA LYS A 384 11.26 17.43 8.23
C LYS A 384 11.29 16.83 6.83
N SER A 385 12.21 17.34 6.03
CA SER A 385 12.55 16.82 4.72
C SER A 385 14.03 16.57 4.65
N LYS A 386 14.43 15.44 4.07
CA LYS A 386 15.82 15.09 3.83
C LYS A 386 15.96 14.67 2.37
N ASN A 387 16.96 15.21 1.69
CA ASN A 387 17.36 14.74 0.36
C ASN A 387 17.95 13.32 0.48
N LEU A 388 17.63 12.46 -0.47
CA LEU A 388 18.06 11.07 -0.52
C LEU A 388 19.30 10.90 -1.38
#